data_3238fd20c232b622b369390dd148ca74
#
_entry.id   3238fd20c232b622b369390dd148ca74
#
_cell.length_a   1.000
_cell.length_b   1.000
_cell.length_c   1.000
_cell.angle_alpha   90.00
_cell.angle_beta   90.00
_cell.angle_gamma   90.00
#
_symmetry.space_group_name_H-M   'P 1'
#
loop_
_entity.id
_entity.type
_entity.pdbx_description
1 polymer ?
#
loop_
_entity_poly.entity_id
_entity_poly.type
_entity_poly.pdbx_seq_one_letter_code
_entity_poly.pdbx_strand_id
1 'polypeptide(L)'
;MDCRKIQFCDRRTQVDFQQLQALFNLAAFWARDRRPEDLQIAIANSNPVITAWDTNLKAFSHEQRMIGFARATSDGIYRATIWDVVIHPDYQGAGLGRKLVQTVISHPNLSRVERVYLMTTHQQEFYKKIGFESNTSTTMVLHNQPMETIRCRVSQRVANDE
;
A
#
# COMPACT_ATOMS: atom_id res chain seq x y z
N MET A 1 24.14 -5.39 6.65
CA MET A 1 22.94 -6.22 6.34
C MET A 1 23.20 -6.96 5.03
N ASP A 2 23.04 -8.30 4.99
CA ASP A 2 23.21 -9.06 3.74
C ASP A 2 21.90 -9.08 2.95
N CYS A 3 21.76 -8.14 2.00
CA CYS A 3 20.55 -8.02 1.18
C CYS A 3 20.32 -9.20 0.21
N ARG A 4 21.27 -10.15 0.11
CA ARG A 4 21.16 -11.31 -0.78
C ARG A 4 20.09 -12.32 -0.36
N LYS A 5 19.57 -12.18 0.86
CA LYS A 5 18.54 -13.06 1.41
C LYS A 5 17.16 -12.40 1.51
N ILE A 6 16.98 -11.21 0.92
CA ILE A 6 15.69 -10.55 0.82
C ILE A 6 15.00 -10.97 -0.47
N GLN A 7 13.82 -11.56 -0.34
CA GLN A 7 12.98 -11.98 -1.45
C GLN A 7 11.76 -11.09 -1.58
N PHE A 8 11.42 -10.73 -2.83
CA PHE A 8 10.20 -10.02 -3.17
C PHE A 8 9.23 -11.00 -3.79
N CYS A 9 7.99 -11.00 -3.32
CA CYS A 9 6.94 -11.92 -3.76
C CYS A 9 5.70 -11.11 -4.17
N ASP A 10 5.10 -11.46 -5.30
CA ASP A 10 3.89 -10.86 -5.87
C ASP A 10 2.63 -11.73 -5.67
N ARG A 11 2.72 -12.74 -4.80
CA ARG A 11 1.63 -13.67 -4.55
C ARG A 11 0.67 -13.12 -3.48
N ARG A 12 -0.38 -12.46 -3.92
CA ARG A 12 -1.44 -11.91 -3.05
C ARG A 12 -2.02 -12.93 -2.07
N THR A 13 -2.16 -14.19 -2.48
CA THR A 13 -2.70 -15.28 -1.65
C THR A 13 -1.77 -15.74 -0.53
N GLN A 14 -0.51 -15.32 -0.57
CA GLN A 14 0.52 -15.68 0.42
C GLN A 14 0.82 -14.54 1.41
N VAL A 15 -0.03 -13.50 1.46
CA VAL A 15 0.13 -12.44 2.45
C VAL A 15 -0.21 -12.97 3.83
N ASP A 16 0.77 -12.92 4.73
CA ASP A 16 0.58 -13.19 6.15
C ASP A 16 0.01 -11.95 6.83
N PHE A 17 -1.27 -11.98 7.14
CA PHE A 17 -1.98 -10.83 7.71
C PHE A 17 -1.52 -10.49 9.14
N GLN A 18 -1.04 -11.46 9.93
CA GLN A 18 -0.52 -11.20 11.26
C GLN A 18 0.79 -10.43 11.18
N GLN A 19 1.71 -10.87 10.31
CA GLN A 19 2.98 -10.18 10.07
C GLN A 19 2.77 -8.82 9.41
N LEU A 20 1.80 -8.70 8.50
CA LEU A 20 1.45 -7.41 7.87
C LEU A 20 0.92 -6.41 8.91
N GLN A 21 0.03 -6.83 9.80
CA GLN A 21 -0.49 -5.98 10.87
C GLN A 21 0.63 -5.55 11.83
N ALA A 22 1.52 -6.46 12.20
CA ALA A 22 2.69 -6.14 13.02
C ALA A 22 3.61 -5.12 12.33
N LEU A 23 3.85 -5.27 11.02
CA LEU A 23 4.63 -4.34 10.22
C LEU A 23 3.97 -2.95 10.16
N PHE A 24 2.65 -2.86 9.97
CA PHE A 24 1.91 -1.61 9.96
C PHE A 24 1.93 -0.92 11.33
N ASN A 25 1.71 -1.65 12.40
CA ASN A 25 1.78 -1.11 13.75
C ASN A 25 3.15 -0.49 14.07
N LEU A 26 4.21 -1.08 13.53
CA LEU A 26 5.57 -0.63 13.74
C LEU A 26 5.95 0.57 12.85
N ALA A 27 5.58 0.55 11.57
CA ALA A 27 6.18 1.40 10.56
C ALA A 27 5.20 2.26 9.74
N ALA A 28 3.88 2.09 9.92
CA ALA A 28 2.86 2.75 9.11
C ALA A 28 1.79 3.42 9.99
N PHE A 29 2.08 4.60 10.54
CA PHE A 29 1.18 5.30 11.47
C PHE A 29 -0.24 5.51 10.88
N TRP A 30 -0.36 5.63 9.56
CA TRP A 30 -1.64 5.82 8.85
C TRP A 30 -2.46 4.53 8.72
N ALA A 31 -1.92 3.37 9.08
CA ALA A 31 -2.53 2.05 8.90
C ALA A 31 -2.71 1.26 10.20
N ARG A 32 -2.37 1.85 11.36
CA ARG A 32 -2.39 1.16 12.67
C ARG A 32 -3.79 0.69 13.07
N ASP A 33 -4.81 1.49 12.77
CA ASP A 33 -6.18 1.23 13.20
C ASP A 33 -7.00 0.46 12.14
N ARG A 34 -6.36 -0.05 11.10
CA ARG A 34 -7.03 -0.84 10.08
C ARG A 34 -7.42 -2.22 10.62
N ARG A 35 -8.67 -2.58 10.43
CA ARG A 35 -9.15 -3.90 10.84
C ARG A 35 -8.63 -4.97 9.87
N PRO A 36 -8.32 -6.18 10.35
CA PRO A 36 -7.85 -7.29 9.50
C PRO A 36 -8.80 -7.62 8.35
N GLU A 37 -10.12 -7.56 8.58
CA GLU A 37 -11.15 -7.85 7.58
C GLU A 37 -11.11 -6.80 6.43
N ASP A 38 -10.94 -5.53 6.77
CA ASP A 38 -10.84 -4.45 5.78
C ASP A 38 -9.54 -4.57 4.97
N LEU A 39 -8.44 -4.99 5.61
CA LEU A 39 -7.18 -5.28 4.92
C LEU A 39 -7.31 -6.44 3.93
N GLN A 40 -8.03 -7.50 4.28
CA GLN A 40 -8.30 -8.62 3.38
C GLN A 40 -9.04 -8.14 2.13
N ILE A 41 -10.08 -7.34 2.29
CA ILE A 41 -10.84 -6.76 1.19
C ILE A 41 -9.95 -5.85 0.32
N ALA A 42 -9.17 -4.96 0.95
CA ALA A 42 -8.29 -4.04 0.24
C ALA A 42 -7.22 -4.78 -0.57
N ILE A 43 -6.62 -5.83 0.00
CA ILE A 43 -5.62 -6.66 -0.67
C ILE A 43 -6.25 -7.49 -1.79
N ALA A 44 -7.45 -8.05 -1.57
CA ALA A 44 -8.19 -8.78 -2.61
C ALA A 44 -8.48 -7.92 -3.85
N ASN A 45 -8.71 -6.62 -3.65
CA ASN A 45 -8.96 -5.63 -4.71
C ASN A 45 -7.70 -4.90 -5.21
N SER A 46 -6.51 -5.38 -4.85
CA SER A 46 -5.23 -4.80 -5.29
C SER A 46 -4.48 -5.75 -6.20
N ASN A 47 -3.84 -5.19 -7.23
CA ASN A 47 -2.96 -5.93 -8.12
C ASN A 47 -2.00 -4.97 -8.84
N PRO A 48 -0.66 -5.05 -8.61
CA PRO A 48 0.02 -6.03 -7.79
C PRO A 48 -0.10 -5.80 -6.28
N VAL A 49 0.23 -6.86 -5.54
CA VAL A 49 0.52 -6.83 -4.10
C VAL A 49 1.91 -7.43 -3.91
N ILE A 50 2.85 -6.62 -3.46
CA ILE A 50 4.25 -7.01 -3.31
C ILE A 50 4.60 -7.07 -1.83
N THR A 51 5.16 -8.20 -1.42
CA THR A 51 5.74 -8.42 -0.08
C THR A 51 7.25 -8.59 -0.18
N ALA A 52 7.98 -8.12 0.81
CA ALA A 52 9.42 -8.36 0.95
C ALA A 52 9.69 -9.19 2.20
N TRP A 53 10.49 -10.24 2.06
CA TRP A 53 10.75 -11.23 3.09
C TRP A 53 12.24 -11.37 3.37
N ASP A 54 12.60 -11.34 4.65
CA ASP A 54 13.92 -11.80 5.07
C ASP A 54 13.89 -13.31 5.28
N THR A 55 14.65 -14.02 4.45
CA THR A 55 14.77 -15.48 4.47
C THR A 55 16.01 -15.94 5.24
N ASN A 56 16.73 -15.02 5.88
CA ASN A 56 18.00 -15.29 6.58
C ASN A 56 17.83 -15.60 8.07
N LEU A 57 16.61 -15.70 8.55
CA LEU A 57 16.41 -16.01 9.97
C LEU A 57 16.96 -17.39 10.27
N LYS A 58 18.10 -17.41 11.02
CA LYS A 58 18.89 -18.59 11.31
C LYS A 58 18.17 -19.58 12.21
N ALA A 59 18.27 -20.83 11.82
CA ALA A 59 18.58 -22.05 12.62
C ALA A 59 17.60 -22.50 13.70
N PHE A 60 16.67 -21.69 14.24
CA PHE A 60 15.76 -22.12 15.31
C PHE A 60 14.28 -21.84 15.06
N SER A 61 13.93 -21.05 14.05
CA SER A 61 12.58 -20.93 13.53
C SER A 61 12.64 -20.94 12.00
N HIS A 62 11.90 -21.82 11.36
CA HIS A 62 11.73 -21.87 9.90
C HIS A 62 10.86 -20.70 9.37
N GLU A 63 10.74 -19.62 10.12
CA GLU A 63 9.82 -18.53 9.82
C GLU A 63 10.53 -17.42 9.05
N GLN A 64 10.09 -17.20 7.83
CA GLN A 64 10.43 -16.00 7.07
C GLN A 64 9.76 -14.78 7.73
N ARG A 65 10.47 -13.65 7.78
CA ARG A 65 9.94 -12.41 8.33
C ARG A 65 9.52 -11.47 7.22
N MET A 66 8.27 -11.01 7.25
CA MET A 66 7.83 -9.93 6.37
C MET A 66 8.46 -8.61 6.81
N ILE A 67 9.24 -7.99 5.92
CA ILE A 67 9.97 -6.75 6.19
C ILE A 67 9.54 -5.60 5.31
N GLY A 68 8.69 -5.83 4.33
CA GLY A 68 8.16 -4.80 3.46
C GLY A 68 6.87 -5.20 2.79
N PHE A 69 6.06 -4.19 2.48
CA PHE A 69 4.79 -4.34 1.81
C PHE A 69 4.49 -3.13 0.93
N ALA A 70 3.88 -3.36 -0.21
CA ALA A 70 3.26 -2.35 -1.05
C ALA A 70 2.16 -2.99 -1.89
N ARG A 71 1.14 -2.22 -2.26
CA ARG A 71 0.09 -2.66 -3.17
C ARG A 71 -0.27 -1.57 -4.17
N ALA A 72 -0.92 -1.92 -5.27
CA ALA A 72 -1.47 -0.97 -6.21
C ALA A 72 -2.90 -1.34 -6.60
N THR A 73 -3.69 -0.32 -6.93
CA THR A 73 -4.99 -0.44 -7.61
C THR A 73 -4.89 0.20 -8.98
N SER A 74 -5.53 -0.36 -10.00
CA SER A 74 -5.41 0.11 -11.37
C SER A 74 -6.59 -0.36 -12.22
N ASP A 75 -6.92 0.43 -13.25
CA ASP A 75 -7.75 0.00 -14.39
C ASP A 75 -6.95 -0.79 -15.45
N GLY A 76 -5.64 -0.92 -15.26
CA GLY A 76 -4.71 -1.63 -16.14
C GLY A 76 -4.26 -0.86 -17.38
N ILE A 77 -4.79 0.32 -17.65
CA ILE A 77 -4.54 1.10 -18.87
C ILE A 77 -4.20 2.57 -18.57
N TYR A 78 -5.08 3.28 -17.90
CA TYR A 78 -4.95 4.74 -17.77
C TYR A 78 -4.35 5.17 -16.45
N ARG A 79 -4.80 4.54 -15.36
CA ARG A 79 -4.49 5.01 -14.01
C ARG A 79 -4.14 3.87 -13.07
N ALA A 80 -3.12 4.10 -12.26
CA ALA A 80 -2.83 3.28 -11.11
C ALA A 80 -2.51 4.17 -9.90
N THR A 81 -2.75 3.64 -8.71
CA THR A 81 -2.32 4.28 -7.46
C THR A 81 -1.58 3.26 -6.61
N ILE A 82 -0.39 3.65 -6.15
CA ILE A 82 0.41 2.86 -5.20
C ILE A 82 -0.01 3.24 -3.78
N TRP A 83 -0.21 2.23 -2.95
CA TRP A 83 -0.68 2.31 -1.58
C TRP A 83 0.24 1.57 -0.63
N ASP A 84 0.27 2.04 0.61
CA ASP A 84 0.81 1.30 1.75
C ASP A 84 2.26 0.83 1.57
N VAL A 85 3.10 1.69 1.00
CA VAL A 85 4.54 1.42 0.87
C VAL A 85 5.19 1.49 2.25
N VAL A 86 5.67 0.36 2.75
CA VAL A 86 6.28 0.26 4.06
C VAL A 86 7.49 -0.67 4.04
N ILE A 87 8.54 -0.29 4.76
CA ILE A 87 9.71 -1.12 5.07
C ILE A 87 9.94 -1.09 6.58
N HIS A 88 10.16 -2.24 7.16
CA HIS A 88 10.51 -2.41 8.57
C HIS A 88 11.70 -1.51 8.94
N PRO A 89 11.66 -0.76 10.07
CA PRO A 89 12.68 0.21 10.43
C PRO A 89 14.12 -0.32 10.38
N ASP A 90 14.37 -1.53 10.89
CA ASP A 90 15.70 -2.14 10.90
C ASP A 90 16.26 -2.42 9.49
N TYR A 91 15.43 -2.35 8.46
CA TYR A 91 15.78 -2.62 7.06
C TYR A 91 15.76 -1.38 6.18
N GLN A 92 15.48 -0.21 6.76
CA GLN A 92 15.55 1.06 6.04
C GLN A 92 17.00 1.47 5.77
N GLY A 93 17.20 2.39 4.83
CA GLY A 93 18.54 2.86 4.44
C GLY A 93 19.33 1.93 3.51
N ALA A 94 18.90 0.66 3.33
CA ALA A 94 19.56 -0.33 2.47
C ALA A 94 19.01 -0.39 1.02
N GLY A 95 18.25 0.62 0.58
CA GLY A 95 17.68 0.67 -0.76
C GLY A 95 16.46 -0.22 -1.01
N LEU A 96 15.99 -0.96 0.00
CA LEU A 96 14.89 -1.93 -0.15
C LEU A 96 13.55 -1.25 -0.48
N GLY A 97 13.29 -0.04 0.05
CA GLY A 97 12.10 0.74 -0.29
C GLY A 97 12.07 1.11 -1.77
N ARG A 98 13.23 1.53 -2.33
CA ARG A 98 13.36 1.78 -3.76
C ARG A 98 13.07 0.53 -4.58
N LYS A 99 13.67 -0.59 -4.21
CA LYS A 99 13.48 -1.88 -4.88
C LYS A 99 12.02 -2.33 -4.81
N LEU A 100 11.36 -2.15 -3.66
CA LEU A 100 9.95 -2.47 -3.47
C LEU A 100 9.07 -1.68 -4.45
N VAL A 101 9.21 -0.35 -4.50
CA VAL A 101 8.44 0.50 -5.41
C VAL A 101 8.75 0.16 -6.88
N GLN A 102 10.02 -0.06 -7.22
CA GLN A 102 10.40 -0.48 -8.57
C GLN A 102 9.78 -1.82 -8.97
N THR A 103 9.68 -2.78 -8.04
CA THR A 103 9.00 -4.06 -8.27
C THR A 103 7.52 -3.84 -8.57
N VAL A 104 6.86 -2.92 -7.84
CA VAL A 104 5.45 -2.57 -8.09
C VAL A 104 5.27 -1.96 -9.50
N ILE A 105 6.04 -0.92 -9.84
CA ILE A 105 5.86 -0.21 -11.12
C ILE A 105 6.29 -1.04 -12.34
N SER A 106 7.22 -1.97 -12.16
CA SER A 106 7.67 -2.90 -13.21
C SER A 106 6.77 -4.13 -13.37
N HIS A 107 5.75 -4.26 -12.54
CA HIS A 107 4.86 -5.42 -12.60
C HIS A 107 4.04 -5.43 -13.91
N PRO A 108 3.84 -6.59 -14.56
CA PRO A 108 3.13 -6.68 -15.85
C PRO A 108 1.76 -5.98 -15.86
N ASN A 109 1.02 -6.02 -14.75
CA ASN A 109 -0.29 -5.37 -14.63
C ASN A 109 -0.23 -3.84 -14.64
N LEU A 110 0.95 -3.24 -14.44
CA LEU A 110 1.16 -1.80 -14.51
C LEU A 110 1.95 -1.36 -15.76
N SER A 111 2.48 -2.29 -16.54
CA SER A 111 3.37 -2.00 -17.68
C SER A 111 2.74 -1.16 -18.79
N ARG A 112 1.40 -1.16 -18.89
CA ARG A 112 0.63 -0.39 -19.89
C ARG A 112 -0.04 0.85 -19.30
N VAL A 113 0.08 1.06 -17.99
CA VAL A 113 -0.60 2.17 -17.33
C VAL A 113 0.05 3.49 -17.69
N GLU A 114 -0.76 4.43 -18.17
CA GLU A 114 -0.31 5.75 -18.62
C GLU A 114 0.25 6.60 -17.46
N ARG A 115 -0.41 6.58 -16.30
CA ARG A 115 0.01 7.35 -15.13
C ARG A 115 -0.13 6.57 -13.84
N VAL A 116 0.93 6.56 -13.05
CA VAL A 116 0.96 5.94 -11.71
C VAL A 116 1.05 7.04 -10.66
N TYR A 117 0.11 7.03 -9.73
CA TYR A 117 0.01 8.00 -8.64
C TYR A 117 0.40 7.39 -7.30
N LEU A 118 0.78 8.24 -6.38
CA LEU A 118 0.86 7.95 -4.95
C LEU A 118 0.62 9.23 -4.15
N MET A 119 0.26 9.07 -2.88
CA MET A 119 0.15 10.18 -1.94
C MET A 119 1.20 10.02 -0.85
N THR A 120 1.94 11.09 -0.57
CA THR A 120 2.94 11.11 0.50
C THR A 120 3.01 12.48 1.14
N THR A 121 3.15 12.52 2.47
CA THR A 121 3.26 13.77 3.21
C THR A 121 4.72 14.21 3.37
N HIS A 122 5.66 13.26 3.54
CA HIS A 122 7.03 13.58 3.95
C HIS A 122 8.12 12.90 3.10
N GLN A 123 7.77 12.09 2.10
CA GLN A 123 8.73 11.28 1.36
C GLN A 123 8.86 11.70 -0.12
N GLN A 124 8.53 12.94 -0.46
CA GLN A 124 8.56 13.42 -1.85
C GLN A 124 9.95 13.22 -2.49
N GLU A 125 11.01 13.55 -1.77
CA GLU A 125 12.39 13.42 -2.27
C GLU A 125 12.81 11.97 -2.52
N PHE A 126 12.28 11.03 -1.74
CA PHE A 126 12.48 9.61 -1.97
C PHE A 126 11.84 9.18 -3.30
N TYR A 127 10.60 9.58 -3.54
CA TYR A 127 9.87 9.22 -4.76
C TYR A 127 10.41 9.94 -6.01
N LYS A 128 10.85 11.18 -5.91
CA LYS A 128 11.55 11.88 -7.00
C LYS A 128 12.78 11.12 -7.48
N LYS A 129 13.58 10.54 -6.58
CA LYS A 129 14.75 9.70 -6.92
C LYS A 129 14.39 8.41 -7.66
N ILE A 130 13.11 8.02 -7.66
CA ILE A 130 12.59 6.86 -8.40
C ILE A 130 12.00 7.26 -9.75
N GLY A 131 11.78 8.56 -9.98
CA GLY A 131 11.23 9.12 -11.21
C GLY A 131 9.81 9.67 -11.09
N PHE A 132 9.26 9.76 -9.87
CA PHE A 132 7.98 10.45 -9.66
C PHE A 132 8.17 11.95 -9.66
N GLU A 133 7.19 12.66 -10.16
CA GLU A 133 7.14 14.12 -10.17
C GLU A 133 5.99 14.62 -9.32
N SER A 134 6.07 15.87 -8.86
CA SER A 134 4.95 16.50 -8.17
C SER A 134 3.79 16.69 -9.14
N ASN A 135 2.61 16.21 -8.76
CA ASN A 135 1.43 16.42 -9.59
C ASN A 135 0.99 17.88 -9.51
N THR A 136 0.81 18.52 -10.66
CA THR A 136 0.41 19.92 -10.77
C THR A 136 -1.11 20.11 -10.71
N SER A 137 -1.89 19.02 -10.86
CA SER A 137 -3.35 19.09 -10.75
C SER A 137 -3.79 19.07 -9.29
N THR A 138 -4.89 19.78 -9.01
CA THR A 138 -5.50 19.81 -7.67
C THR A 138 -6.13 18.44 -7.35
N THR A 139 -5.77 17.87 -6.21
CA THR A 139 -6.43 16.68 -5.67
C THR A 139 -7.58 17.11 -4.76
N MET A 140 -8.76 16.50 -4.96
CA MET A 140 -9.93 16.69 -4.11
C MET A 140 -10.26 15.40 -3.39
N VAL A 141 -10.75 15.49 -2.15
CA VAL A 141 -11.15 14.34 -1.34
C VAL A 141 -12.58 14.51 -0.85
N LEU A 142 -13.37 13.45 -0.95
CA LEU A 142 -14.67 13.35 -0.29
C LEU A 142 -14.56 12.34 0.84
N HIS A 143 -14.83 12.76 2.06
CA HIS A 143 -14.93 11.85 3.21
C HIS A 143 -16.33 11.24 3.28
N ASN A 144 -16.43 9.94 3.07
CA ASN A 144 -17.70 9.24 3.22
C ASN A 144 -18.14 9.27 4.69
N GLN A 145 -19.37 9.73 4.90
CA GLN A 145 -20.03 9.67 6.20
C GLN A 145 -20.58 8.24 6.43
N PRO A 146 -20.70 7.77 7.68
CA PRO A 146 -21.41 6.53 7.98
C PRO A 146 -22.84 6.55 7.38
N MET A 147 -23.31 5.41 6.91
CA MET A 147 -24.61 5.28 6.22
C MET A 147 -25.80 5.82 7.02
N GLU A 148 -25.76 5.78 8.35
CA GLU A 148 -26.80 6.33 9.24
C GLU A 148 -26.96 7.85 9.08
N THR A 149 -25.86 8.58 8.89
CA THR A 149 -25.89 10.03 8.70
C THR A 149 -26.48 10.43 7.33
N ILE A 150 -26.34 9.57 6.32
CA ILE A 150 -26.89 9.80 4.98
C ILE A 150 -28.42 9.66 5.00
N ARG A 151 -28.95 8.64 5.67
CA ARG A 151 -30.41 8.42 5.78
C ARG A 151 -31.11 9.60 6.45
N CYS A 152 -30.53 10.17 7.50
CA CYS A 152 -31.11 11.34 8.18
C CYS A 152 -31.20 12.59 7.28
N ARG A 153 -30.21 12.82 6.41
CA ARG A 153 -30.20 13.97 5.48
C ARG A 153 -31.19 13.84 4.33
N VAL A 154 -31.43 12.64 3.84
CA VAL A 154 -32.43 12.40 2.78
C VAL A 154 -33.84 12.63 3.33
N SER A 155 -34.14 12.14 4.55
CA SER A 155 -35.44 12.34 5.20
C SER A 155 -35.75 13.82 5.48
N GLN A 156 -34.74 14.62 5.82
CA GLN A 156 -34.92 16.08 6.04
C GLN A 156 -35.14 16.87 4.74
N ARG A 157 -34.60 16.42 3.60
CA ARG A 157 -34.85 17.10 2.32
C ARG A 157 -36.26 16.87 1.79
N VAL A 158 -36.79 15.64 1.96
CA VAL A 158 -38.16 15.32 1.51
C VAL A 158 -39.21 16.07 2.35
N ALA A 159 -38.94 16.34 3.63
CA ALA A 159 -39.85 17.08 4.51
C ALA A 159 -39.90 18.60 4.25
N ASN A 160 -38.93 19.14 3.52
CA ASN A 160 -38.89 20.60 3.21
C ASN A 160 -39.37 20.94 1.80
N ASP A 161 -39.73 19.94 0.98
CA ASP A 161 -40.26 20.10 -0.38
C ASP A 161 -41.79 19.86 -0.47
N GLU A 162 -42.48 19.67 0.66
CA GLU A 162 -43.95 19.67 0.79
C GLU A 162 -44.43 21.00 1.43
#